data_6c614885ec93ce466ba92208d04c7c35
#
_entry.id   6c614885ec93ce466ba92208d04c7c35
#
_cell.length_a   1.000
_cell.length_b   1.000
_cell.length_c   1.000
_cell.angle_alpha   90.00
_cell.angle_beta   90.00
_cell.angle_gamma   90.00
#
_symmetry.space_group_name_H-M   'P 1'
#
loop_
_entity.id
_entity.type
_entity.pdbx_description
1 polymer ?
#
loop_
_entity_poly.entity_id
_entity_poly.type
_entity_poly.pdbx_seq_one_letter_code
_entity_poly.pdbx_strand_id
1 'polypeptide(L)'
;MVYLQQLAIVILAIGSALAQTKTGKTTRYWDCCKPSCGWSGKASVTAPVKSCDKSDNPLADMAAKNGCESGGSAFMCTNQSPWAVNDSLAYGFAAAKLSGGSESSWCCACYELTFTSGPVNGKKMIVQATNTGGDLGDNHFDIQMPGGGVGLFNGCTAEFGAPSTGWGAQYGGISSRSQCDSFPQKLKAGCYWRFDWFQNADNPSVSFKEVTCPSALTDKTGCKRK
;
A
#
# COMPACT_ATOMS: atom_id res chain seq x y z
N MET A 1 56.76 37.70 22.88
CA MET A 1 55.69 36.75 23.26
C MET A 1 54.70 36.73 22.13
N VAL A 2 54.72 35.68 21.33
CA VAL A 2 53.82 35.53 20.19
C VAL A 2 52.82 34.45 20.59
N TYR A 3 51.53 34.80 20.75
CA TYR A 3 50.43 33.85 21.03
C TYR A 3 50.01 33.22 19.72
N LEU A 4 50.28 31.93 19.55
CA LEU A 4 49.65 31.07 18.53
C LEU A 4 48.23 30.74 19.00
N GLN A 5 47.20 31.26 18.32
CA GLN A 5 45.83 30.79 18.43
C GLN A 5 45.66 29.53 17.58
N GLN A 6 45.44 28.41 18.22
CA GLN A 6 45.05 27.18 17.54
C GLN A 6 43.55 27.26 17.20
N LEU A 7 43.23 27.31 15.90
CA LEU A 7 41.86 27.16 15.40
C LEU A 7 41.49 25.68 15.39
N ALA A 8 40.62 25.27 16.29
CA ALA A 8 40.04 23.92 16.27
C ALA A 8 38.93 23.87 15.19
N ILE A 9 39.19 23.18 14.11
CA ILE A 9 38.15 22.88 13.07
C ILE A 9 37.32 21.72 13.59
N VAL A 10 36.08 22.01 13.99
CA VAL A 10 35.07 20.97 14.31
C VAL A 10 34.45 20.49 12.99
N ILE A 11 34.86 19.33 12.52
CA ILE A 11 34.21 18.65 11.38
C ILE A 11 32.93 18.01 11.89
N LEU A 12 31.77 18.61 11.62
CA LEU A 12 30.47 17.95 11.80
C LEU A 12 30.35 16.87 10.71
N ALA A 13 30.54 15.61 11.08
CA ALA A 13 30.21 14.48 10.25
C ALA A 13 28.66 14.35 10.20
N ILE A 14 28.05 14.84 9.11
CA ILE A 14 26.64 14.57 8.80
C ILE A 14 26.55 13.11 8.35
N GLY A 15 26.36 12.21 9.30
CA GLY A 15 26.06 10.81 9.04
C GLY A 15 24.68 10.69 8.41
N SER A 16 24.59 10.55 7.09
CA SER A 16 23.37 10.08 6.45
C SER A 16 23.09 8.66 6.96
N ALA A 17 22.13 8.51 7.86
CA ALA A 17 21.64 7.19 8.26
C ALA A 17 21.02 6.53 7.03
N LEU A 18 21.77 5.63 6.38
CA LEU A 18 21.24 4.78 5.33
C LEU A 18 20.17 3.89 5.97
N ALA A 19 18.93 4.00 5.52
CA ALA A 19 17.86 3.14 5.98
C ALA A 19 18.26 1.68 5.77
N GLN A 20 18.30 0.90 6.86
CA GLN A 20 18.73 -0.49 6.81
C GLN A 20 17.76 -1.31 5.96
N THR A 21 18.28 -2.00 4.94
CA THR A 21 17.51 -2.93 4.12
C THR A 21 17.13 -4.16 4.96
N LYS A 22 15.84 -4.49 4.97
CA LYS A 22 15.27 -5.66 5.63
C LYS A 22 14.74 -6.63 4.59
N THR A 23 14.53 -7.89 4.98
CA THR A 23 13.83 -8.90 4.16
C THR A 23 12.38 -9.01 4.60
N GLY A 24 11.51 -9.32 3.65
CA GLY A 24 10.09 -9.48 3.88
C GLY A 24 9.44 -10.33 2.81
N LYS A 25 8.14 -10.44 2.88
CA LYS A 25 7.31 -11.16 1.91
C LYS A 25 6.11 -10.32 1.48
N THR A 26 5.52 -10.68 0.36
CA THR A 26 4.31 -10.05 -0.14
C THR A 26 3.19 -11.05 -0.31
N THR A 27 1.97 -10.57 -0.17
CA THR A 27 0.72 -11.18 -0.63
C THR A 27 -0.05 -10.14 -1.44
N ARG A 28 -1.29 -10.42 -1.82
CA ARG A 28 -2.12 -9.51 -2.61
C ARG A 28 -3.57 -9.57 -2.17
N TYR A 29 -4.25 -8.43 -2.18
CA TYR A 29 -5.68 -8.35 -1.84
C TYR A 29 -6.38 -7.17 -2.53
N TRP A 30 -7.70 -7.23 -2.54
CA TRP A 30 -8.58 -6.10 -2.84
C TRP A 30 -9.94 -6.39 -2.22
N ASP A 31 -10.17 -5.88 -1.00
CA ASP A 31 -11.37 -6.15 -0.19
C ASP A 31 -12.42 -5.04 -0.26
N CYS A 32 -12.08 -3.90 -0.89
CA CYS A 32 -12.90 -2.67 -0.96
C CYS A 32 -13.19 -2.02 0.40
N CYS A 33 -12.68 -2.55 1.52
CA CYS A 33 -12.96 -1.98 2.83
C CYS A 33 -12.27 -0.63 3.01
N LYS A 34 -12.81 0.21 3.89
CA LYS A 34 -12.10 1.40 4.36
C LYS A 34 -10.75 0.98 4.96
N PRO A 35 -9.61 1.52 4.48
CA PRO A 35 -8.31 1.15 5.02
C PRO A 35 -8.14 1.60 6.48
N SER A 36 -7.41 0.85 7.29
CA SER A 36 -7.24 1.16 8.72
C SER A 36 -6.59 2.52 8.95
N CYS A 37 -5.65 2.94 8.09
CA CYS A 37 -5.04 4.26 8.15
C CYS A 37 -5.97 5.40 7.69
N GLY A 38 -7.19 5.08 7.26
CA GLY A 38 -8.27 6.03 6.97
C GLY A 38 -9.02 6.53 8.22
N TRP A 39 -8.67 6.04 9.40
CA TRP A 39 -9.20 6.52 10.67
C TRP A 39 -8.27 7.55 11.31
N SER A 40 -8.84 8.57 11.96
CA SER A 40 -8.08 9.56 12.72
C SER A 40 -7.34 8.91 13.90
N GLY A 41 -6.17 9.46 14.26
CA GLY A 41 -5.40 9.02 15.43
C GLY A 41 -4.52 7.79 15.21
N LYS A 42 -4.47 7.21 13.98
CA LYS A 42 -3.65 6.03 13.71
C LYS A 42 -2.14 6.32 13.67
N ALA A 43 -1.75 7.47 13.17
CA ALA A 43 -0.35 7.91 13.11
C ALA A 43 -0.24 9.44 13.13
N SER A 44 0.99 9.97 13.31
CA SER A 44 1.28 11.40 13.17
C SER A 44 1.34 11.76 11.69
N VAL A 45 0.22 12.22 11.13
CA VAL A 45 0.03 12.49 9.69
C VAL A 45 -0.69 13.82 9.46
N THR A 46 -0.62 14.33 8.24
CA THR A 46 -1.32 15.57 7.83
C THR A 46 -2.84 15.37 7.79
N ALA A 47 -3.29 14.21 7.32
CA ALA A 47 -4.67 13.74 7.30
C ALA A 47 -4.67 12.21 7.23
N PRO A 48 -5.75 11.51 7.66
CA PRO A 48 -5.93 10.10 7.39
C PRO A 48 -5.95 9.79 5.89
N VAL A 49 -5.71 8.53 5.53
CA VAL A 49 -5.89 8.06 4.16
C VAL A 49 -7.33 8.30 3.71
N LYS A 50 -7.50 8.90 2.53
CA LYS A 50 -8.82 9.14 1.93
C LYS A 50 -9.59 7.83 1.78
N SER A 51 -10.84 7.86 2.20
CA SER A 51 -11.84 6.84 1.90
C SER A 51 -12.89 7.44 0.97
N CYS A 52 -13.58 6.62 0.21
CA CYS A 52 -14.55 7.03 -0.79
C CYS A 52 -15.94 6.43 -0.50
N ASP A 53 -16.97 7.04 -1.04
CA ASP A 53 -18.33 6.47 -1.10
C ASP A 53 -18.42 5.40 -2.23
N LYS A 54 -19.59 4.78 -2.39
CA LYS A 54 -19.84 3.78 -3.46
C LYS A 54 -19.68 4.34 -4.89
N SER A 55 -19.76 5.64 -5.06
CA SER A 55 -19.55 6.31 -6.35
C SER A 55 -18.08 6.70 -6.57
N ASP A 56 -17.20 6.34 -5.60
CA ASP A 56 -15.78 6.66 -5.60
C ASP A 56 -15.49 8.16 -5.41
N ASN A 57 -16.38 8.88 -4.72
CA ASN A 57 -16.16 10.26 -4.31
C ASN A 57 -15.46 10.27 -2.95
N PRO A 58 -14.39 11.06 -2.76
CA PRO A 58 -13.72 11.16 -1.47
C PRO A 58 -14.69 11.66 -0.38
N LEU A 59 -14.71 11.00 0.76
CA LEU A 59 -15.50 11.37 1.91
C LEU A 59 -14.80 12.47 2.72
N ALA A 60 -15.57 13.49 3.13
CA ALA A 60 -15.10 14.51 4.08
C ALA A 60 -15.11 13.99 5.52
N ASP A 61 -16.05 13.10 5.84
CA ASP A 61 -16.16 12.50 7.17
C ASP A 61 -15.20 11.31 7.32
N MET A 62 -14.10 11.55 8.02
CA MET A 62 -13.12 10.50 8.33
C MET A 62 -13.64 9.50 9.38
N ALA A 63 -14.75 9.78 10.08
CA ALA A 63 -15.38 8.86 11.01
C ALA A 63 -16.46 7.98 10.34
N ALA A 64 -16.73 8.17 9.04
CA ALA A 64 -17.68 7.37 8.28
C ALA A 64 -17.38 5.87 8.44
N LYS A 65 -18.42 5.09 8.73
CA LYS A 65 -18.33 3.66 9.05
C LYS A 65 -17.81 2.86 7.86
N ASN A 66 -16.94 1.88 8.15
CA ASN A 66 -16.34 0.98 7.16
C ASN A 66 -17.41 0.23 6.35
N GLY A 67 -17.32 0.26 5.02
CA GLY A 67 -18.23 -0.43 4.10
C GLY A 67 -18.26 -1.95 4.24
N CYS A 68 -17.28 -2.54 4.92
CA CYS A 68 -17.26 -3.95 5.28
C CYS A 68 -18.11 -4.27 6.54
N GLU A 69 -18.60 -3.27 7.22
CA GLU A 69 -19.51 -3.41 8.35
C GLU A 69 -20.96 -3.11 7.91
N SER A 70 -21.94 -3.74 8.58
CA SER A 70 -23.36 -3.51 8.28
C SER A 70 -23.73 -2.02 8.38
N GLY A 71 -24.27 -1.47 7.29
CA GLY A 71 -24.62 -0.05 7.19
C GLY A 71 -23.42 0.88 6.98
N GLY A 72 -22.24 0.37 6.73
CA GLY A 72 -21.05 1.17 6.42
C GLY A 72 -21.12 1.78 5.02
N SER A 73 -20.51 2.95 4.86
CA SER A 73 -20.54 3.74 3.62
C SER A 73 -19.16 4.21 3.14
N ALA A 74 -18.10 3.89 3.89
CA ALA A 74 -16.74 4.26 3.56
C ALA A 74 -15.96 3.07 2.99
N PHE A 75 -15.44 3.23 1.78
CA PHE A 75 -14.70 2.22 1.02
C PHE A 75 -13.28 2.70 0.69
N MET A 76 -12.43 1.81 0.24
CA MET A 76 -11.14 2.14 -0.37
C MET A 76 -11.38 2.86 -1.69
N CYS A 77 -10.73 4.01 -1.91
CA CYS A 77 -10.85 4.70 -3.20
C CYS A 77 -10.20 3.87 -4.32
N THR A 78 -10.83 3.78 -5.49
CA THR A 78 -10.35 2.97 -6.61
C THR A 78 -9.01 3.45 -7.16
N ASN A 79 -8.68 4.74 -7.01
CA ASN A 79 -7.40 5.32 -7.41
C ASN A 79 -6.21 4.87 -6.53
N GLN A 80 -6.46 4.12 -5.45
CA GLN A 80 -5.45 3.43 -4.65
C GLN A 80 -5.09 2.05 -5.26
N SER A 81 -5.33 1.87 -6.55
CA SER A 81 -4.82 0.76 -7.35
C SER A 81 -3.37 0.98 -7.76
N PRO A 82 -2.56 -0.08 -7.99
CA PRO A 82 -1.18 0.04 -8.43
C PRO A 82 -1.07 0.46 -9.90
N TRP A 83 0.09 1.02 -10.27
CA TRP A 83 0.42 1.36 -11.67
C TRP A 83 1.92 1.25 -11.94
N ALA A 84 2.29 0.98 -13.19
CA ALA A 84 3.66 1.00 -13.64
C ALA A 84 4.14 2.45 -13.84
N VAL A 85 5.33 2.77 -13.35
CA VAL A 85 6.06 4.00 -13.70
C VAL A 85 6.89 3.76 -14.95
N ASN A 86 7.52 2.57 -15.01
CA ASN A 86 8.23 2.04 -16.16
C ASN A 86 8.32 0.50 -16.00
N ASP A 87 9.08 -0.17 -16.87
CA ASP A 87 9.19 -1.63 -16.90
C ASP A 87 9.80 -2.22 -15.61
N SER A 88 10.60 -1.45 -14.86
CA SER A 88 11.31 -1.90 -13.66
C SER A 88 10.80 -1.27 -12.36
N LEU A 89 9.94 -0.25 -12.43
CA LEU A 89 9.41 0.47 -11.27
C LEU A 89 7.90 0.61 -11.34
N ALA A 90 7.21 0.28 -10.25
CA ALA A 90 5.79 0.54 -10.04
C ALA A 90 5.55 1.32 -8.75
N TYR A 91 4.39 1.95 -8.67
CA TYR A 91 3.85 2.55 -7.46
C TYR A 91 2.54 1.86 -7.07
N GLY A 92 2.23 1.88 -5.77
CA GLY A 92 0.96 1.35 -5.26
C GLY A 92 0.83 1.49 -3.75
N PHE A 93 -0.04 0.68 -3.20
CA PHE A 93 -0.43 0.73 -1.80
C PHE A 93 -0.42 -0.68 -1.21
N ALA A 94 -0.29 -0.77 0.12
CA ALA A 94 -0.28 -2.07 0.79
C ALA A 94 -0.85 -1.97 2.21
N ALA A 95 -1.42 -3.07 2.69
CA ALA A 95 -1.46 -3.32 4.10
C ALA A 95 -0.08 -3.78 4.56
N ALA A 96 0.35 -3.35 5.74
CA ALA A 96 1.67 -3.69 6.27
C ALA A 96 1.59 -4.21 7.70
N LYS A 97 2.54 -5.10 8.05
CA LYS A 97 2.89 -5.45 9.41
C LYS A 97 4.39 -5.63 9.48
N LEU A 98 5.06 -4.76 10.23
CA LEU A 98 6.51 -4.71 10.27
C LEU A 98 7.01 -5.07 11.68
N SER A 99 8.04 -5.89 11.74
CA SER A 99 8.66 -6.34 12.99
C SER A 99 9.15 -5.17 13.83
N GLY A 100 8.78 -5.15 15.11
CA GLY A 100 9.14 -4.09 16.05
C GLY A 100 8.37 -2.79 15.89
N GLY A 101 7.39 -2.74 14.98
CA GLY A 101 6.54 -1.59 14.74
C GLY A 101 5.09 -1.78 15.20
N SER A 102 4.30 -0.76 14.97
CA SER A 102 2.85 -0.73 15.19
C SER A 102 2.18 0.07 14.09
N GLU A 103 0.86 0.09 14.05
CA GLU A 103 0.09 0.84 13.05
C GLU A 103 0.52 2.32 12.98
N SER A 104 0.86 2.92 14.13
CA SER A 104 1.36 4.30 14.17
C SER A 104 2.73 4.48 13.50
N SER A 105 3.53 3.42 13.36
CA SER A 105 4.85 3.50 12.72
C SER A 105 4.79 3.33 11.21
N TRP A 106 3.83 2.58 10.66
CA TRP A 106 3.76 2.38 9.21
C TRP A 106 2.64 3.10 8.49
N CYS A 107 1.52 3.50 9.14
CA CYS A 107 0.49 4.25 8.44
C CYS A 107 1.06 5.47 7.72
N CYS A 108 0.81 5.53 6.40
CA CYS A 108 1.25 6.57 5.47
C CYS A 108 2.77 6.68 5.25
N ALA A 109 3.57 5.78 5.83
CA ALA A 109 4.97 5.63 5.45
C ALA A 109 5.08 4.96 4.07
N CYS A 110 6.20 5.21 3.36
CA CYS A 110 6.47 4.58 2.09
C CYS A 110 7.67 3.64 2.18
N TYR A 111 7.58 2.53 1.46
CA TYR A 111 8.61 1.50 1.42
C TYR A 111 8.96 1.18 -0.03
N GLU A 112 10.26 1.21 -0.36
CA GLU A 112 10.78 0.65 -1.59
C GLU A 112 10.95 -0.85 -1.39
N LEU A 113 10.18 -1.64 -2.13
CA LEU A 113 10.26 -3.09 -2.21
C LEU A 113 11.10 -3.43 -3.45
N THR A 114 12.16 -4.23 -3.28
CA THR A 114 12.86 -4.89 -4.40
C THR A 114 12.47 -6.35 -4.36
N PHE A 115 11.78 -6.83 -5.39
CA PHE A 115 11.37 -8.23 -5.48
C PHE A 115 12.61 -9.12 -5.64
N THR A 116 12.68 -10.21 -4.86
CA THR A 116 13.83 -11.11 -4.82
C THR A 116 13.51 -12.53 -5.28
N SER A 117 12.26 -12.76 -5.72
CA SER A 117 11.82 -14.06 -6.24
C SER A 117 10.69 -13.91 -7.27
N GLY A 118 10.40 -15.00 -7.97
CA GLY A 118 9.32 -15.07 -8.96
C GLY A 118 9.60 -14.27 -10.24
N PRO A 119 8.58 -14.10 -11.10
CA PRO A 119 8.75 -13.48 -12.42
C PRO A 119 9.09 -11.98 -12.37
N VAL A 120 8.87 -11.33 -11.22
CA VAL A 120 9.20 -9.90 -11.00
C VAL A 120 10.54 -9.69 -10.30
N ASN A 121 11.36 -10.75 -10.16
CA ASN A 121 12.67 -10.65 -9.51
C ASN A 121 13.51 -9.51 -10.12
N GLY A 122 14.08 -8.66 -9.26
CA GLY A 122 14.87 -7.49 -9.64
C GLY A 122 14.04 -6.21 -9.89
N LYS A 123 12.73 -6.32 -10.14
CA LYS A 123 11.85 -5.13 -10.26
C LYS A 123 11.63 -4.49 -8.89
N LYS A 124 11.28 -3.21 -8.90
CA LYS A 124 11.02 -2.41 -7.70
C LYS A 124 9.58 -1.91 -7.67
N MET A 125 9.05 -1.80 -6.46
CA MET A 125 7.78 -1.14 -6.22
C MET A 125 7.89 -0.23 -5.01
N ILE A 126 7.43 1.02 -5.13
CA ILE A 126 7.26 1.87 -3.95
C ILE A 126 5.80 1.82 -3.55
N VAL A 127 5.55 1.34 -2.32
CA VAL A 127 4.20 1.27 -1.75
C VAL A 127 4.06 2.26 -0.61
N GLN A 128 2.90 2.93 -0.53
CA GLN A 128 2.48 3.60 0.70
C GLN A 128 1.68 2.62 1.55
N ALA A 129 2.02 2.49 2.82
CA ALA A 129 1.23 1.68 3.76
C ALA A 129 -0.04 2.44 4.14
N THR A 130 -1.18 1.94 3.69
CA THR A 130 -2.51 2.54 3.90
C THR A 130 -3.40 1.71 4.82
N ASN A 131 -2.99 0.47 5.09
CA ASN A 131 -3.79 -0.46 5.87
C ASN A 131 -2.88 -1.33 6.77
N THR A 132 -3.51 -2.06 7.68
CA THR A 132 -2.89 -3.06 8.55
C THR A 132 -3.63 -4.38 8.36
N GLY A 133 -2.92 -5.46 8.10
CA GLY A 133 -3.52 -6.79 8.03
C GLY A 133 -3.43 -7.52 9.38
N GLY A 134 -4.57 -7.94 9.91
CA GLY A 134 -4.63 -8.66 11.19
C GLY A 134 -4.03 -10.07 11.15
N ASP A 135 -4.02 -10.67 9.97
CA ASP A 135 -3.52 -12.02 9.66
C ASP A 135 -2.11 -12.03 9.06
N LEU A 136 -1.48 -10.86 8.89
CA LEU A 136 -0.13 -10.78 8.36
C LEU A 136 0.91 -11.21 9.40
N GLY A 137 1.95 -11.90 8.92
CA GLY A 137 3.18 -12.15 9.67
C GLY A 137 4.11 -10.92 9.71
N ASP A 138 5.28 -11.05 10.34
CA ASP A 138 6.26 -9.98 10.42
C ASP A 138 6.90 -9.67 9.07
N ASN A 139 7.22 -8.39 8.85
CA ASN A 139 7.80 -7.86 7.60
C ASN A 139 7.00 -8.28 6.37
N HIS A 140 5.69 -8.09 6.45
CA HIS A 140 4.76 -8.53 5.43
C HIS A 140 4.03 -7.32 4.82
N PHE A 141 3.98 -7.29 3.49
CA PHE A 141 3.24 -6.31 2.69
C PHE A 141 2.17 -7.04 1.89
N ASP A 142 0.91 -6.77 2.18
CA ASP A 142 -0.22 -7.25 1.38
C ASP A 142 -0.56 -6.18 0.35
N ILE A 143 -0.17 -6.42 -0.91
CA ILE A 143 -0.23 -5.40 -1.97
C ILE A 143 -1.67 -5.23 -2.42
N GLN A 144 -2.17 -3.99 -2.35
CA GLN A 144 -3.50 -3.63 -2.87
C GLN A 144 -3.49 -3.72 -4.39
N MET A 145 -4.20 -4.71 -4.95
CA MET A 145 -4.39 -4.82 -6.39
C MET A 145 -5.76 -5.42 -6.71
N PRO A 146 -6.58 -4.76 -7.56
CA PRO A 146 -7.86 -5.30 -8.00
C PRO A 146 -7.71 -6.73 -8.54
N GLY A 147 -8.57 -7.61 -8.07
CA GLY A 147 -8.48 -9.04 -8.40
C GLY A 147 -7.53 -9.85 -7.53
N GLY A 148 -6.95 -9.26 -6.47
CA GLY A 148 -6.06 -9.96 -5.54
C GLY A 148 -6.75 -10.90 -4.56
N GLY A 149 -8.10 -10.89 -4.54
CA GLY A 149 -8.92 -11.61 -3.56
C GLY A 149 -9.36 -10.70 -2.41
N VAL A 150 -10.49 -11.01 -1.80
CA VAL A 150 -11.07 -10.19 -0.72
C VAL A 150 -10.50 -10.53 0.66
N GLY A 151 -9.88 -11.69 0.83
CA GLY A 151 -9.30 -12.09 2.11
C GLY A 151 -10.36 -12.27 3.21
N LEU A 152 -10.10 -11.70 4.39
CA LEU A 152 -10.96 -11.83 5.56
C LEU A 152 -12.28 -11.05 5.45
N PHE A 153 -12.29 -9.94 4.69
CA PHE A 153 -13.42 -9.02 4.61
C PHE A 153 -13.82 -8.78 3.16
N ASN A 154 -15.10 -8.51 2.90
CA ASN A 154 -15.59 -8.24 1.56
C ASN A 154 -16.53 -7.04 1.54
N GLY A 155 -15.99 -5.86 1.27
CA GLY A 155 -16.74 -4.65 0.96
C GLY A 155 -17.15 -4.56 -0.52
N CYS A 156 -16.49 -5.35 -1.39
CA CYS A 156 -16.72 -5.28 -2.84
C CYS A 156 -18.14 -5.71 -3.25
N THR A 157 -18.75 -6.61 -2.49
CA THR A 157 -20.18 -6.95 -2.68
C THR A 157 -21.07 -5.74 -2.39
N ALA A 158 -20.80 -5.02 -1.29
CA ALA A 158 -21.56 -3.84 -0.92
C ALA A 158 -21.32 -2.65 -1.87
N GLU A 159 -20.10 -2.47 -2.34
CA GLU A 159 -19.69 -1.34 -3.20
C GLU A 159 -20.08 -1.56 -4.67
N PHE A 160 -19.75 -2.72 -5.23
CA PHE A 160 -19.84 -3.01 -6.67
C PHE A 160 -20.81 -4.13 -7.04
N GLY A 161 -21.45 -4.78 -6.07
CA GLY A 161 -22.24 -5.98 -6.34
C GLY A 161 -21.41 -7.20 -6.71
N ALA A 162 -20.14 -7.25 -6.29
CA ALA A 162 -19.28 -8.40 -6.53
C ALA A 162 -19.83 -9.67 -5.86
N PRO A 163 -19.47 -10.89 -6.33
CA PRO A 163 -19.82 -12.14 -5.67
C PRO A 163 -19.39 -12.18 -4.19
N SER A 164 -19.98 -13.03 -3.39
CA SER A 164 -19.71 -13.15 -1.95
C SER A 164 -18.26 -13.49 -1.62
N THR A 165 -17.53 -14.12 -2.53
CA THR A 165 -16.09 -14.40 -2.41
C THR A 165 -15.21 -13.38 -3.13
N GLY A 166 -15.80 -12.27 -3.61
CA GLY A 166 -15.16 -11.32 -4.51
C GLY A 166 -15.07 -11.86 -5.95
N TRP A 167 -14.20 -11.26 -6.74
CA TRP A 167 -13.89 -11.73 -8.09
C TRP A 167 -12.83 -12.83 -8.01
N GLY A 168 -13.23 -14.09 -8.21
CA GLY A 168 -12.33 -15.25 -8.13
C GLY A 168 -12.27 -15.88 -6.74
N ALA A 169 -11.13 -16.47 -6.40
CA ALA A 169 -10.93 -17.09 -5.10
C ALA A 169 -10.86 -16.04 -3.98
N GLN A 170 -11.42 -16.33 -2.80
CA GLN A 170 -11.38 -15.45 -1.64
C GLN A 170 -9.95 -15.01 -1.30
N TYR A 171 -9.01 -15.95 -1.31
CA TYR A 171 -7.58 -15.70 -1.18
C TYR A 171 -6.89 -15.88 -2.53
N GLY A 172 -6.15 -14.87 -2.97
CA GLY A 172 -5.43 -14.88 -4.23
C GLY A 172 -6.23 -14.40 -5.46
N GLY A 173 -7.55 -14.38 -5.40
CA GLY A 173 -8.43 -13.73 -6.38
C GLY A 173 -8.53 -14.43 -7.72
N ILE A 174 -8.54 -13.66 -8.82
CA ILE A 174 -8.65 -14.17 -10.18
C ILE A 174 -7.37 -14.85 -10.65
N SER A 175 -7.48 -15.75 -11.63
CA SER A 175 -6.35 -16.55 -12.13
C SER A 175 -5.84 -16.15 -13.53
N SER A 176 -6.63 -15.35 -14.27
CA SER A 176 -6.27 -14.96 -15.65
C SER A 176 -6.58 -13.49 -15.93
N ARG A 177 -5.82 -12.91 -16.84
CA ARG A 177 -5.95 -11.53 -17.27
C ARG A 177 -7.33 -11.22 -17.87
N SER A 178 -7.91 -12.14 -18.62
CA SER A 178 -9.23 -11.95 -19.25
C SER A 178 -10.36 -11.77 -18.24
N GLN A 179 -10.21 -12.27 -17.01
CA GLN A 179 -11.21 -12.06 -15.97
C GLN A 179 -11.31 -10.58 -15.52
N CYS A 180 -10.26 -9.77 -15.79
CA CYS A 180 -10.31 -8.32 -15.54
C CYS A 180 -11.36 -7.60 -16.40
N ASP A 181 -11.76 -8.18 -17.53
CA ASP A 181 -12.76 -7.58 -18.44
C ASP A 181 -14.14 -7.45 -17.78
N SER A 182 -14.43 -8.28 -16.77
CA SER A 182 -15.68 -8.25 -16.00
C SER A 182 -15.67 -7.27 -14.82
N PHE A 183 -14.52 -6.64 -14.53
CA PHE A 183 -14.42 -5.71 -13.41
C PHE A 183 -15.09 -4.37 -13.71
N PRO A 184 -15.54 -3.63 -12.67
CA PRO A 184 -15.91 -2.23 -12.80
C PRO A 184 -14.82 -1.44 -13.52
N GLN A 185 -15.21 -0.53 -14.41
CA GLN A 185 -14.26 0.21 -15.28
C GLN A 185 -13.11 0.85 -14.51
N LYS A 186 -13.40 1.39 -13.32
CA LYS A 186 -12.41 2.06 -12.46
C LYS A 186 -11.33 1.12 -11.90
N LEU A 187 -11.59 -0.18 -11.82
CA LEU A 187 -10.68 -1.19 -11.29
C LEU A 187 -9.88 -1.93 -12.37
N LYS A 188 -10.30 -1.85 -13.65
CA LYS A 188 -9.70 -2.63 -14.75
C LYS A 188 -8.20 -2.38 -14.89
N ALA A 189 -7.76 -1.12 -14.83
CA ALA A 189 -6.35 -0.78 -15.01
C ALA A 189 -5.46 -1.43 -13.94
N GLY A 190 -5.88 -1.39 -12.67
CA GLY A 190 -5.16 -2.05 -11.57
C GLY A 190 -5.18 -3.57 -11.68
N CYS A 191 -6.29 -4.14 -12.18
CA CYS A 191 -6.41 -5.57 -12.45
C CYS A 191 -5.47 -6.01 -13.60
N TYR A 192 -5.45 -5.31 -14.71
CA TYR A 192 -4.51 -5.59 -15.81
C TYR A 192 -3.06 -5.46 -15.38
N TRP A 193 -2.73 -4.43 -14.56
CA TRP A 193 -1.38 -4.26 -14.01
C TRP A 193 -0.87 -5.53 -13.31
N ARG A 194 -1.71 -6.25 -12.58
CA ARG A 194 -1.36 -7.51 -11.94
C ARG A 194 -0.78 -8.53 -12.93
N PHE A 195 -1.32 -8.60 -14.13
CA PHE A 195 -0.88 -9.57 -15.14
C PHE A 195 0.23 -9.02 -16.04
N ASP A 196 0.14 -7.76 -16.40
CA ASP A 196 1.02 -7.14 -17.38
C ASP A 196 2.37 -6.74 -16.75
N TRP A 197 2.37 -6.01 -15.64
CA TRP A 197 3.60 -5.57 -14.99
C TRP A 197 4.06 -6.55 -13.90
N PHE A 198 3.14 -6.95 -13.00
CA PHE A 198 3.43 -7.84 -11.87
C PHE A 198 3.50 -9.31 -12.30
N GLN A 199 3.14 -9.62 -13.55
CA GLN A 199 3.26 -10.94 -14.20
C GLN A 199 2.60 -12.07 -13.37
N ASN A 200 1.48 -11.74 -12.74
CA ASN A 200 0.74 -12.64 -11.84
C ASN A 200 1.64 -13.36 -10.80
N ALA A 201 2.71 -12.68 -10.33
CA ALA A 201 3.64 -13.26 -9.37
C ALA A 201 2.89 -13.75 -8.13
N ASP A 202 3.24 -14.95 -7.67
CA ASP A 202 2.62 -15.55 -6.49
C ASP A 202 3.49 -15.32 -5.25
N ASN A 203 3.05 -14.37 -4.42
CA ASN A 203 3.64 -14.04 -3.13
C ASN A 203 5.18 -13.88 -3.14
N PRO A 204 5.75 -13.07 -4.05
CA PRO A 204 7.20 -12.93 -4.16
C PRO A 204 7.82 -12.37 -2.88
N SER A 205 9.00 -12.87 -2.55
CA SER A 205 9.84 -12.31 -1.49
C SER A 205 10.37 -10.94 -1.89
N VAL A 206 10.69 -10.10 -0.89
CA VAL A 206 11.25 -8.77 -1.11
C VAL A 206 12.40 -8.48 -0.15
N SER A 207 13.33 -7.64 -0.59
CA SER A 207 14.08 -6.77 0.31
C SER A 207 13.42 -5.39 0.32
N PHE A 208 13.40 -4.71 1.48
CA PHE A 208 12.71 -3.43 1.59
C PHE A 208 13.42 -2.46 2.50
N LYS A 209 13.17 -1.18 2.27
CA LYS A 209 13.58 -0.07 3.14
C LYS A 209 12.52 1.03 3.12
N GLU A 210 12.41 1.77 4.21
CA GLU A 210 11.59 2.97 4.25
C GLU A 210 12.21 4.06 3.37
N VAL A 211 11.37 4.81 2.64
CA VAL A 211 11.76 5.89 1.75
C VAL A 211 10.82 7.08 1.89
N THR A 212 11.28 8.26 1.48
CA THR A 212 10.39 9.41 1.33
C THR A 212 9.29 9.08 0.33
N CYS A 213 8.04 9.37 0.71
CA CYS A 213 6.90 9.11 -0.17
C CYS A 213 6.94 9.97 -1.43
N PRO A 214 6.87 9.38 -2.64
CA PRO A 214 6.59 10.11 -3.86
C PRO A 214 5.26 10.87 -3.77
N SER A 215 5.21 12.11 -4.29
CA SER A 215 3.98 12.91 -4.33
C SER A 215 2.85 12.17 -5.08
N ALA A 216 3.18 11.42 -6.12
CA ALA A 216 2.24 10.61 -6.88
C ALA A 216 1.44 9.60 -6.01
N LEU A 217 1.98 9.14 -4.89
CA LEU A 217 1.26 8.29 -3.90
C LEU A 217 0.46 9.15 -2.91
N THR A 218 1.13 10.15 -2.30
CA THR A 218 0.51 10.96 -1.26
C THR A 218 -0.64 11.86 -1.76
N ASP A 219 -0.62 12.25 -3.03
CA ASP A 219 -1.70 13.05 -3.63
C ASP A 219 -2.98 12.22 -3.80
N LYS A 220 -2.86 10.91 -4.07
CA LYS A 220 -4.01 9.99 -4.11
C LYS A 220 -4.61 9.78 -2.72
N THR A 221 -3.80 9.52 -1.72
CA THR A 221 -4.27 9.22 -0.36
C THR A 221 -4.57 10.46 0.48
N GLY A 222 -3.95 11.60 0.17
CA GLY A 222 -3.97 12.81 1.01
C GLY A 222 -3.18 12.69 2.30
N CYS A 223 -2.53 11.55 2.55
CA CYS A 223 -1.84 11.24 3.79
C CYS A 223 -0.32 11.41 3.65
N LYS A 224 0.27 12.25 4.50
CA LYS A 224 1.72 12.46 4.60
C LYS A 224 2.14 12.37 6.06
N ARG A 225 3.25 11.68 6.33
CA ARG A 225 3.88 11.67 7.66
C ARG A 225 4.35 13.09 8.02
N LYS A 226 4.20 13.46 9.31
CA LYS A 226 4.72 14.71 9.88
C LYS A 226 6.14 14.52 10.42
#